data_8c67a8eefa6db20a2bc92c928a2216a1
#
_entry.id   8c67a8eefa6db20a2bc92c928a2216a1
#
_cell.length_a   1.000
_cell.length_b   1.000
_cell.length_c   1.000
_cell.angle_alpha   90.00
_cell.angle_beta   90.00
_cell.angle_gamma   90.00
#
_symmetry.space_group_name_H-M   'P 1'
#
loop_
_entity.id
_entity.type
_entity.pdbx_description
1 polymer ?
#
loop_
_entity_poly.entity_id
_entity_poly.type
_entity_poly.pdbx_seq_one_letter_code
_entity_poly.pdbx_strand_id
1 'polypeptide(L)'
;MKMFGECHAHIFLNGRNYKEAVALHKNHVSEEAIRQAFAEYRKRGITFVRDGGDALHVSEYASKIAPQYGIDYRSPMFAIHRKGHYGRIVGCAWEGLEEYRDLVKKVKDLGGDFIKIMTTGILDFATKGHVTSEPLSREEVFAMTAAAHDAGLSVMAHVN
;
A
#
# COMPACT_ATOMS: atom_id res chain seq x y z
N MET A 1 26.42 12.88 -1.97
CA MET A 1 25.28 12.89 -1.01
C MET A 1 24.90 11.44 -0.74
N LYS A 2 24.73 11.01 0.53
CA LYS A 2 24.22 9.66 0.81
C LYS A 2 22.77 9.58 0.35
N MET A 3 22.41 8.52 -0.38
CA MET A 3 21.05 8.25 -0.82
C MET A 3 20.43 7.24 0.13
N PHE A 4 19.18 7.50 0.52
CA PHE A 4 18.42 6.64 1.42
C PHE A 4 17.15 6.14 0.74
N GLY A 5 16.66 5.00 1.19
CA GLY A 5 15.38 4.44 0.78
C GLY A 5 14.40 4.39 1.94
N GLU A 6 13.15 4.78 1.68
CA GLU A 6 12.00 4.48 2.53
C GLU A 6 11.34 3.21 1.99
N CYS A 7 11.44 2.12 2.76
CA CYS A 7 11.00 0.81 2.30
C CYS A 7 9.56 0.44 2.66
N HIS A 8 8.85 1.27 3.42
CA HIS A 8 7.43 1.09 3.73
C HIS A 8 6.78 2.43 4.08
N ALA A 9 6.25 3.09 3.08
CA ALA A 9 5.45 4.30 3.23
C ALA A 9 3.98 4.05 2.87
N HIS A 10 3.12 4.98 3.25
CA HIS A 10 1.81 5.21 2.68
C HIS A 10 1.72 6.71 2.41
N ILE A 11 2.00 7.11 1.17
CA ILE A 11 2.20 8.52 0.82
C ILE A 11 0.95 9.38 1.04
N PHE A 12 -0.24 8.78 1.06
CA PHE A 12 -1.48 9.47 1.38
C PHE A 12 -1.59 9.89 2.85
N LEU A 13 -0.77 9.32 3.75
CA LEU A 13 -0.76 9.64 5.17
C LEU A 13 0.22 10.77 5.49
N ASN A 14 -0.14 11.61 6.47
CA ASN A 14 0.68 12.74 6.91
C ASN A 14 1.55 12.44 8.13
N GLY A 15 1.52 11.21 8.66
CA GLY A 15 2.28 10.79 9.85
C GLY A 15 1.80 11.42 11.17
N ARG A 16 0.68 12.14 11.18
CA ARG A 16 0.12 12.82 12.37
C ARG A 16 -1.28 12.36 12.69
N ASN A 17 -2.20 12.50 11.74
CA ASN A 17 -3.62 12.18 11.92
C ASN A 17 -4.15 11.50 10.64
N TYR A 18 -4.33 10.19 10.69
CA TYR A 18 -4.79 9.42 9.54
C TYR A 18 -6.20 9.81 9.06
N LYS A 19 -7.09 10.24 9.99
CA LYS A 19 -8.47 10.64 9.64
C LYS A 19 -8.47 11.92 8.81
N GLU A 20 -7.65 12.89 9.18
CA GLU A 20 -7.47 14.12 8.41
C GLU A 20 -6.85 13.84 7.04
N ALA A 21 -5.83 12.99 7.00
CA ALA A 21 -5.19 12.59 5.75
C ALA A 21 -6.16 11.87 4.80
N VAL A 22 -6.97 10.93 5.29
CA VAL A 22 -8.04 10.29 4.51
C VAL A 22 -9.07 11.31 4.03
N ALA A 23 -9.51 12.22 4.89
CA ALA A 23 -10.49 13.24 4.53
C ALA A 23 -9.97 14.17 3.42
N LEU A 24 -8.68 14.50 3.44
CA LEU A 24 -8.03 15.35 2.45
C LEU A 24 -8.13 14.78 1.02
N HIS A 25 -8.05 13.44 0.90
CA HIS A 25 -8.07 12.75 -0.39
C HIS A 25 -9.44 12.14 -0.76
N LYS A 26 -10.46 12.28 0.10
CA LYS A 26 -11.73 11.55 -0.02
C LYS A 26 -12.49 11.83 -1.32
N ASN A 27 -12.54 13.09 -1.76
CA ASN A 27 -13.31 13.50 -2.94
C ASN A 27 -12.44 13.68 -4.18
N HIS A 28 -11.17 13.97 -3.99
CA HIS A 28 -10.17 14.12 -5.05
C HIS A 28 -8.78 13.98 -4.44
N VAL A 29 -7.84 13.56 -5.24
CA VAL A 29 -6.44 13.47 -4.81
C VAL A 29 -5.89 14.88 -4.55
N SER A 30 -5.39 15.14 -3.36
CA SER A 30 -4.68 16.39 -3.06
C SER A 30 -3.28 16.34 -3.63
N GLU A 31 -3.09 16.87 -4.82
CA GLU A 31 -1.79 16.92 -5.50
C GLU A 31 -0.75 17.66 -4.68
N GLU A 32 -1.15 18.75 -4.05
CA GLU A 32 -0.26 19.58 -3.24
C GLU A 32 0.35 18.78 -2.06
N ALA A 33 -0.46 17.96 -1.37
CA ALA A 33 0.02 17.13 -0.27
C ALA A 33 1.07 16.11 -0.74
N ILE A 34 0.89 15.51 -1.93
CA ILE A 34 1.84 14.56 -2.50
C ILE A 34 3.14 15.27 -2.92
N ARG A 35 3.02 16.44 -3.55
CA ARG A 35 4.19 17.26 -3.93
C ARG A 35 5.02 17.66 -2.70
N GLN A 36 4.36 18.06 -1.62
CA GLN A 36 5.01 18.38 -0.35
C GLN A 36 5.70 17.14 0.25
N ALA A 37 5.06 15.98 0.24
CA ALA A 37 5.67 14.73 0.72
C ALA A 37 6.94 14.37 -0.07
N PHE A 38 6.92 14.45 -1.39
CA PHE A 38 8.10 14.20 -2.21
C PHE A 38 9.22 15.23 -1.99
N ALA A 39 8.87 16.51 -1.85
CA ALA A 39 9.83 17.55 -1.52
C ALA A 39 10.53 17.27 -0.17
N GLU A 40 9.77 16.83 0.85
CA GLU A 40 10.32 16.45 2.15
C GLU A 40 11.21 15.19 2.08
N TYR A 41 10.84 14.18 1.29
CA TYR A 41 11.70 13.03 1.04
C TYR A 41 13.04 13.46 0.41
N ARG A 42 12.98 14.28 -0.63
CA ARG A 42 14.19 14.79 -1.30
C ARG A 42 15.08 15.62 -0.38
N LYS A 43 14.51 16.49 0.43
CA LYS A 43 15.22 17.29 1.43
C LYS A 43 16.00 16.42 2.42
N ARG A 44 15.48 15.22 2.73
CA ARG A 44 16.14 14.24 3.61
C ARG A 44 17.08 13.28 2.89
N GLY A 45 17.27 13.42 1.58
CA GLY A 45 18.11 12.56 0.77
C GLY A 45 17.47 11.20 0.44
N ILE A 46 16.15 11.07 0.62
CA ILE A 46 15.41 9.86 0.23
C ILE A 46 15.12 9.94 -1.27
N THR A 47 15.59 8.94 -2.02
CA THR A 47 15.48 8.86 -3.47
C THR A 47 14.78 7.58 -3.94
N PHE A 48 14.52 6.66 -3.03
CA PHE A 48 13.73 5.45 -3.25
C PHE A 48 12.59 5.41 -2.24
N VAL A 49 11.37 5.15 -2.70
CA VAL A 49 10.20 4.98 -1.83
C VAL A 49 9.44 3.75 -2.28
N ARG A 50 9.22 2.81 -1.36
CA ARG A 50 8.30 1.68 -1.54
C ARG A 50 7.03 1.95 -0.75
N ASP A 51 5.97 2.26 -1.49
CA ASP A 51 4.66 2.59 -0.95
C ASP A 51 3.83 1.32 -0.67
N GLY A 52 2.94 1.36 0.30
CA GLY A 52 2.07 0.24 0.67
C GLY A 52 0.69 0.29 0.00
N GLY A 53 0.43 1.28 -0.85
CA GLY A 53 -0.84 1.47 -1.54
C GLY A 53 -1.89 2.22 -0.72
N ASP A 54 -2.98 2.57 -1.36
CA ASP A 54 -4.14 3.22 -0.76
C ASP A 54 -5.44 2.91 -1.51
N ALA A 55 -6.58 3.22 -0.87
CA ALA A 55 -7.90 3.06 -1.47
C ALA A 55 -8.44 4.36 -2.13
N LEU A 56 -7.61 5.39 -2.27
CA LEU A 56 -8.00 6.76 -2.64
C LEU A 56 -7.35 7.25 -3.95
N HIS A 57 -6.68 6.35 -4.68
CA HIS A 57 -5.94 6.63 -5.92
C HIS A 57 -4.75 7.60 -5.78
N VAL A 58 -4.29 7.83 -4.55
CA VAL A 58 -3.15 8.71 -4.28
C VAL A 58 -1.86 8.10 -4.82
N SER A 59 -1.66 6.80 -4.61
CA SER A 59 -0.48 6.06 -5.11
C SER A 59 -0.39 6.08 -6.63
N GLU A 60 -1.53 6.00 -7.33
CA GLU A 60 -1.58 6.10 -8.80
C GLU A 60 -1.12 7.48 -9.30
N TYR A 61 -1.53 8.55 -8.60
CA TYR A 61 -1.07 9.90 -8.93
C TYR A 61 0.41 10.08 -8.57
N ALA A 62 0.80 9.61 -7.40
CA ALA A 62 2.19 9.70 -6.91
C ALA A 62 3.17 9.03 -7.87
N SER A 63 2.85 7.85 -8.40
CA SER A 63 3.68 7.14 -9.38
C SER A 63 3.98 7.98 -10.62
N LYS A 64 3.01 8.77 -11.09
CA LYS A 64 3.14 9.60 -12.29
C LYS A 64 4.07 10.79 -12.08
N ILE A 65 4.09 11.37 -10.88
CA ILE A 65 4.85 12.59 -10.61
C ILE A 65 6.18 12.35 -9.89
N ALA A 66 6.40 11.20 -9.26
CA ALA A 66 7.62 10.89 -8.52
C ALA A 66 8.92 11.10 -9.33
N PRO A 67 8.99 10.76 -10.64
CA PRO A 67 10.18 11.01 -11.45
C PRO A 67 10.57 12.50 -11.53
N GLN A 68 9.60 13.42 -11.46
CA GLN A 68 9.83 14.86 -11.46
C GLN A 68 10.64 15.33 -10.23
N TYR A 69 10.57 14.53 -9.16
CA TYR A 69 11.31 14.74 -7.90
C TYR A 69 12.60 13.91 -7.82
N GLY A 70 12.93 13.15 -8.88
CA GLY A 70 14.07 12.23 -8.86
C GLY A 70 13.91 11.14 -7.79
N ILE A 71 12.69 10.66 -7.59
CA ILE A 71 12.35 9.56 -6.68
C ILE A 71 11.99 8.32 -7.50
N ASP A 72 12.67 7.21 -7.25
CA ASP A 72 12.26 5.87 -7.68
C ASP A 72 11.13 5.41 -6.74
N TYR A 73 9.89 5.55 -7.20
CA TYR A 73 8.70 5.24 -6.42
C TYR A 73 8.10 3.91 -6.89
N ARG A 74 7.99 2.97 -5.96
CA ARG A 74 7.43 1.64 -6.19
C ARG A 74 6.17 1.47 -5.38
N SER A 75 5.10 1.03 -6.02
CA SER A 75 3.78 0.93 -5.39
C SER A 75 2.98 -0.26 -5.90
N PRO A 76 2.17 -0.91 -5.03
CA PRO A 76 1.16 -1.87 -5.44
C PRO A 76 -0.12 -1.17 -5.94
N MET A 77 -0.16 0.15 -6.01
CA MET A 77 -1.33 1.01 -6.22
C MET A 77 -2.33 0.94 -5.06
N PHE A 78 -2.75 -0.26 -4.68
CA PHE A 78 -3.57 -0.54 -3.50
C PHE A 78 -3.17 -1.87 -2.86
N ALA A 79 -3.41 -1.99 -1.56
CA ALA A 79 -3.25 -3.27 -0.86
C ALA A 79 -4.48 -4.16 -1.09
N ILE A 80 -4.32 -5.47 -0.91
CA ILE A 80 -5.40 -6.45 -1.02
C ILE A 80 -5.64 -7.07 0.34
N HIS A 81 -6.85 -6.96 0.86
CA HIS A 81 -7.22 -7.47 2.18
C HIS A 81 -8.48 -8.33 2.12
N ARG A 82 -8.62 -9.30 3.03
CA ARG A 82 -9.85 -10.09 3.16
C ARG A 82 -11.01 -9.19 3.59
N LYS A 83 -12.18 -9.38 3.03
CA LYS A 83 -13.39 -8.65 3.40
C LYS A 83 -13.69 -8.79 4.90
N GLY A 84 -14.01 -7.66 5.53
CA GLY A 84 -14.22 -7.60 6.98
C GLY A 84 -12.95 -7.52 7.83
N HIS A 85 -11.76 -7.69 7.23
CA HIS A 85 -10.47 -7.60 7.92
C HIS A 85 -9.83 -6.21 7.77
N TYR A 86 -8.68 -6.03 8.45
CA TYR A 86 -7.87 -4.82 8.35
C TYR A 86 -7.39 -4.57 6.92
N GLY A 87 -7.40 -3.30 6.49
CA GLY A 87 -6.87 -2.88 5.18
C GLY A 87 -7.74 -1.90 4.40
N ARG A 88 -8.95 -1.60 4.86
CA ARG A 88 -9.95 -0.80 4.12
C ARG A 88 -9.47 0.57 3.61
N ILE A 89 -8.62 1.27 4.37
CA ILE A 89 -8.09 2.58 3.95
C ILE A 89 -6.90 2.48 3.00
N VAL A 90 -6.25 1.33 2.94
CA VAL A 90 -5.06 1.09 2.13
C VAL A 90 -5.34 0.26 0.88
N GLY A 91 -6.55 -0.30 0.73
CA GLY A 91 -6.77 -1.17 -0.41
C GLY A 91 -8.18 -1.68 -0.65
N CYS A 92 -8.26 -2.74 -1.46
CA CYS A 92 -9.47 -3.39 -1.92
C CYS A 92 -9.69 -4.73 -1.20
N ALA A 93 -10.96 -5.05 -0.94
CA ALA A 93 -11.34 -6.30 -0.30
C ALA A 93 -11.51 -7.44 -1.32
N TRP A 94 -11.26 -8.69 -0.87
CA TRP A 94 -11.59 -9.93 -1.57
C TRP A 94 -12.34 -10.90 -0.66
N GLU A 95 -13.15 -11.77 -1.23
CA GLU A 95 -13.86 -12.86 -0.52
C GLU A 95 -13.41 -14.25 -0.99
N GLY A 96 -12.92 -14.38 -2.23
CA GLY A 96 -12.48 -15.65 -2.80
C GLY A 96 -11.27 -15.48 -3.73
N LEU A 97 -10.60 -16.58 -4.04
CA LEU A 97 -9.35 -16.57 -4.82
C LEU A 97 -9.53 -16.00 -6.24
N GLU A 98 -10.73 -16.11 -6.83
CA GLU A 98 -11.02 -15.52 -8.14
C GLU A 98 -11.03 -13.99 -8.07
N GLU A 99 -11.74 -13.40 -7.10
CA GLU A 99 -11.71 -11.95 -6.87
C GLU A 99 -10.30 -11.45 -6.57
N TYR A 100 -9.53 -12.25 -5.81
CA TYR A 100 -8.12 -11.91 -5.57
C TYR A 100 -7.31 -11.85 -6.86
N ARG A 101 -7.49 -12.82 -7.77
CA ARG A 101 -6.83 -12.83 -9.10
C ARG A 101 -7.23 -11.61 -9.94
N ASP A 102 -8.49 -11.22 -9.90
CA ASP A 102 -8.97 -10.01 -10.59
C ASP A 102 -8.29 -8.75 -10.02
N LEU A 103 -8.12 -8.68 -8.70
CA LEU A 103 -7.39 -7.58 -8.06
C LEU A 103 -5.90 -7.59 -8.41
N VAL A 104 -5.26 -8.76 -8.50
CA VAL A 104 -3.88 -8.89 -8.98
C VAL A 104 -3.76 -8.37 -10.41
N LYS A 105 -4.68 -8.77 -11.29
CA LYS A 105 -4.75 -8.25 -12.66
C LYS A 105 -4.91 -6.73 -12.69
N LYS A 106 -5.81 -6.20 -11.86
CA LYS A 106 -6.05 -4.74 -11.75
C LYS A 106 -4.79 -3.99 -11.29
N VAL A 107 -4.03 -4.51 -10.31
CA VAL A 107 -2.74 -3.91 -9.91
C VAL A 107 -1.80 -3.84 -11.10
N LYS A 108 -1.68 -4.93 -11.87
CA LYS A 108 -0.82 -5.01 -13.06
C LYS A 108 -1.25 -4.03 -14.15
N ASP A 109 -2.55 -3.94 -14.44
CA ASP A 109 -3.12 -3.04 -15.44
C ASP A 109 -2.91 -1.56 -15.07
N LEU A 110 -2.88 -1.23 -13.79
CA LEU A 110 -2.56 0.10 -13.27
C LEU A 110 -1.05 0.41 -13.24
N GLY A 111 -0.20 -0.56 -13.59
CA GLY A 111 1.25 -0.41 -13.55
C GLY A 111 1.87 -0.57 -12.17
N GLY A 112 1.22 -1.32 -11.28
CA GLY A 112 1.77 -1.64 -9.96
C GLY A 112 3.03 -2.50 -10.05
N ASP A 113 3.97 -2.24 -9.16
CA ASP A 113 5.29 -2.87 -9.16
C ASP A 113 5.32 -4.24 -8.44
N PHE A 114 4.37 -4.46 -7.53
CA PHE A 114 4.24 -5.67 -6.70
C PHE A 114 2.83 -5.77 -6.12
N ILE A 115 2.52 -6.90 -5.50
CA ILE A 115 1.27 -7.11 -4.76
C ILE A 115 1.49 -6.86 -3.27
N LYS A 116 0.66 -6.03 -2.65
CA LYS A 116 0.61 -5.87 -1.18
C LYS A 116 -0.58 -6.63 -0.62
N ILE A 117 -0.32 -7.59 0.29
CA ILE A 117 -1.37 -8.34 0.99
C ILE A 117 -1.38 -8.02 2.48
N MET A 118 -2.58 -8.09 3.07
CA MET A 118 -2.78 -7.96 4.51
C MET A 118 -3.03 -9.36 5.08
N THR A 119 -2.03 -9.95 5.75
CA THR A 119 -2.11 -11.33 6.26
C THR A 119 -2.65 -11.42 7.67
N THR A 120 -2.55 -10.33 8.45
CA THR A 120 -3.05 -10.22 9.82
C THR A 120 -3.81 -8.92 10.02
N GLY A 121 -4.49 -8.78 11.16
CA GLY A 121 -4.99 -7.50 11.64
C GLY A 121 -3.87 -6.57 12.09
N ILE A 122 -4.24 -5.37 12.51
CA ILE A 122 -3.32 -4.44 13.19
C ILE A 122 -3.28 -4.76 14.68
N LEU A 123 -2.17 -4.44 15.34
CA LEU A 123 -2.07 -4.55 16.79
C LEU A 123 -3.14 -3.69 17.49
N ASP A 124 -3.83 -4.26 18.44
CA ASP A 124 -4.71 -3.53 19.36
C ASP A 124 -3.86 -2.96 20.49
N PHE A 125 -3.67 -1.65 20.49
CA PHE A 125 -2.88 -0.98 21.52
C PHE A 125 -3.53 -0.98 22.91
N ALA A 126 -4.83 -1.30 23.02
CA ALA A 126 -5.52 -1.43 24.30
C ALA A 126 -5.29 -2.79 24.97
N THR A 127 -4.98 -3.83 24.18
CA THR A 127 -4.86 -5.20 24.66
C THR A 127 -3.55 -5.82 24.20
N LYS A 128 -2.61 -6.02 25.13
CA LYS A 128 -1.29 -6.58 24.84
C LYS A 128 -1.36 -7.91 24.08
N GLY A 129 -0.69 -7.97 22.94
CA GLY A 129 -0.58 -9.17 22.11
C GLY A 129 -1.82 -9.50 21.29
N HIS A 130 -2.85 -8.64 21.28
CA HIS A 130 -4.04 -8.81 20.49
C HIS A 130 -3.91 -8.14 19.13
N VAL A 131 -4.39 -8.81 18.08
CA VAL A 131 -4.56 -8.27 16.71
C VAL A 131 -6.04 -8.20 16.37
N THR A 132 -6.42 -7.21 15.60
CA THR A 132 -7.83 -6.84 15.36
C THR A 132 -8.60 -7.78 14.44
N SER A 133 -7.94 -8.75 13.82
CA SER A 133 -8.58 -9.79 13.01
C SER A 133 -7.73 -11.05 12.95
N GLU A 134 -8.38 -12.19 12.76
CA GLU A 134 -7.72 -13.46 12.56
C GLU A 134 -6.73 -13.41 11.38
N PRO A 135 -5.59 -14.10 11.47
CA PRO A 135 -4.65 -14.19 10.36
C PRO A 135 -5.25 -14.99 9.19
N LEU A 136 -4.75 -14.74 8.00
CA LEU A 136 -5.00 -15.63 6.88
C LEU A 136 -4.36 -16.99 7.15
N SER A 137 -4.98 -18.07 6.65
CA SER A 137 -4.40 -19.42 6.73
C SER A 137 -3.14 -19.51 5.87
N ARG A 138 -2.30 -20.50 6.17
CA ARG A 138 -1.11 -20.81 5.37
C ARG A 138 -1.47 -21.10 3.91
N GLU A 139 -2.56 -21.83 3.70
CA GLU A 139 -3.07 -22.22 2.38
C GLU A 139 -3.54 -21.00 1.58
N GLU A 140 -4.24 -20.06 2.23
CA GLU A 140 -4.64 -18.79 1.62
C GLU A 140 -3.41 -17.98 1.20
N VAL A 141 -2.45 -17.78 2.10
CA VAL A 141 -1.22 -17.02 1.80
C VAL A 141 -0.43 -17.69 0.67
N PHE A 142 -0.34 -19.02 0.66
CA PHE A 142 0.33 -19.78 -0.40
C PHE A 142 -0.36 -19.57 -1.75
N ALA A 143 -1.69 -19.74 -1.81
CA ALA A 143 -2.47 -19.56 -3.04
C ALA A 143 -2.41 -18.12 -3.57
N MET A 144 -2.49 -17.14 -2.69
CA MET A 144 -2.36 -15.72 -3.04
C MET A 144 -0.97 -15.39 -3.59
N THR A 145 0.08 -15.91 -2.94
CA THR A 145 1.47 -15.69 -3.39
C THR A 145 1.70 -16.34 -4.74
N ALA A 146 1.23 -17.57 -4.94
CA ALA A 146 1.32 -18.26 -6.24
C ALA A 146 0.63 -17.46 -7.35
N ALA A 147 -0.60 -16.99 -7.12
CA ALA A 147 -1.33 -16.19 -8.10
C ALA A 147 -0.64 -14.86 -8.45
N ALA A 148 0.01 -14.21 -7.47
CA ALA A 148 0.82 -13.01 -7.73
C ALA A 148 2.07 -13.33 -8.57
N HIS A 149 2.78 -14.43 -8.25
CA HIS A 149 3.95 -14.88 -8.99
C HIS A 149 3.60 -15.30 -10.42
N ASP A 150 2.48 -15.98 -10.62
CA ASP A 150 1.98 -16.35 -11.96
C ASP A 150 1.71 -15.11 -12.82
N ALA A 151 1.32 -13.98 -12.19
CA ALA A 151 1.17 -12.70 -12.87
C ALA A 151 2.50 -11.96 -13.09
N GLY A 152 3.62 -12.50 -12.60
CA GLY A 152 4.97 -11.91 -12.68
C GLY A 152 5.25 -10.82 -11.64
N LEU A 153 4.48 -10.78 -10.55
CA LEU A 153 4.61 -9.76 -9.49
C LEU A 153 5.09 -10.40 -8.17
N SER A 154 6.03 -9.74 -7.51
CA SER A 154 6.44 -10.10 -6.14
C SER A 154 5.36 -9.72 -5.11
N VAL A 155 5.50 -10.23 -3.89
CA VAL A 155 4.54 -9.97 -2.80
C VAL A 155 5.23 -9.26 -1.63
N MET A 156 4.58 -8.21 -1.13
CA MET A 156 4.88 -7.56 0.15
C MET A 156 3.72 -7.85 1.12
N ALA A 157 4.01 -8.37 2.30
CA ALA A 157 3.00 -8.72 3.30
C ALA A 157 3.00 -7.74 4.47
N HIS A 158 1.80 -7.38 4.96
CA HIS A 158 1.60 -6.85 6.30
C HIS A 158 1.46 -8.04 7.26
N VAL A 159 2.25 -8.05 8.31
CA VAL A 159 2.28 -9.13 9.32
C VAL A 159 2.50 -8.49 10.70
N ASN A 160 1.72 -8.93 11.70
CA ASN A 160 1.90 -8.64 13.13
C ASN A 160 2.00 -9.93 13.93
#